data_3e470b56d30aeeddb27c35e0f05ac0f8
#
_entry.id   3e470b56d30aeeddb27c35e0f05ac0f8
#
_cell.length_a   1.000
_cell.length_b   1.000
_cell.length_c   1.000
_cell.angle_alpha   90.00
_cell.angle_beta   90.00
_cell.angle_gamma   90.00
#
_symmetry.space_group_name_H-M   'P 1'
#
loop_
_entity.id
_entity.type
_entity.pdbx_description
1 polymer ?
#
loop_
_entity_poly.entity_id
_entity_poly.type
_entity_poly.pdbx_seq_one_letter_code
_entity_poly.pdbx_strand_id
1 'polypeptide(L)'
;MISPNFLNPPSAWNRLANPVTGICSGIKVDLEPVLLVAHPDDETIGASGCMGRLQNPTVVFLTDGAPRDPGLRSPRATGSRARYARLRHDEAIAALALAGVTTHRILFLGGVDQEAIHEIALLAERFASLLAQIQPDIVITHSYEGGHPDHDAAALVVAVSNRMLARQGKPTPEVLEMTSYHLRDGKCVTGEFLPRDWGQGSAEEELAIQLSPEEQVRKEQMLSAYISQQVVLARFSIGPERLRPAPAYDFTSAPPPGKLWYESLSWPMTGERWREIAAGFLADFEENPCA
;
A
#
# COMPACT_ATOMS: atom_id res chain seq x y z
N MET A 1 -24.39 -23.69 35.96
CA MET A 1 -24.09 -22.33 35.47
C MET A 1 -23.06 -22.50 34.37
N ILE A 2 -23.49 -22.35 33.12
CA ILE A 2 -22.61 -22.44 31.94
C ILE A 2 -21.97 -21.05 31.80
N SER A 3 -20.64 -20.97 31.97
CA SER A 3 -19.89 -19.73 31.70
C SER A 3 -20.20 -19.29 30.25
N PRO A 4 -20.51 -18.03 29.99
CA PRO A 4 -20.61 -17.56 28.63
C PRO A 4 -19.23 -17.71 27.98
N ASN A 5 -19.12 -18.55 26.96
CA ASN A 5 -17.99 -18.54 26.06
C ASN A 5 -17.93 -17.13 25.45
N PHE A 6 -16.99 -16.32 25.93
CA PHE A 6 -16.57 -15.12 25.22
C PHE A 6 -15.87 -15.60 23.94
N LEU A 7 -16.65 -15.80 22.88
CA LEU A 7 -16.08 -15.96 21.55
C LEU A 7 -15.26 -14.69 21.29
N ASN A 8 -13.97 -14.85 21.04
CA ASN A 8 -13.16 -13.73 20.55
C ASN A 8 -13.89 -13.12 19.35
N PRO A 9 -13.98 -11.79 19.24
CA PRO A 9 -14.59 -11.17 18.09
C PRO A 9 -13.91 -11.72 16.82
N PRO A 10 -14.67 -11.89 15.71
CA PRO A 10 -14.08 -12.34 14.45
C PRO A 10 -12.97 -11.39 14.03
N SER A 11 -11.92 -11.93 13.40
CA SER A 11 -10.80 -11.13 12.90
C SER A 11 -11.30 -10.02 11.96
N ALA A 12 -10.49 -8.98 11.78
CA ALA A 12 -10.86 -7.87 10.89
C ALA A 12 -11.07 -8.37 9.45
N TRP A 13 -10.23 -9.32 8.98
CA TRP A 13 -10.44 -10.00 7.71
C TRP A 13 -11.79 -10.71 7.63
N ASN A 14 -12.17 -11.47 8.63
CA ASN A 14 -13.45 -12.19 8.65
C ASN A 14 -14.65 -11.22 8.65
N ARG A 15 -14.53 -10.06 9.28
CA ARG A 15 -15.53 -8.98 9.23
C ARG A 15 -15.61 -8.38 7.83
N LEU A 16 -14.46 -8.12 7.21
CA LEU A 16 -14.36 -7.55 5.87
C LEU A 16 -14.87 -8.51 4.79
N ALA A 17 -14.53 -9.79 4.90
CA ALA A 17 -14.87 -10.83 3.92
C ALA A 17 -16.30 -11.39 4.09
N ASN A 18 -17.05 -10.97 5.10
CA ASN A 18 -18.40 -11.47 5.34
C ASN A 18 -19.29 -11.21 4.11
N PRO A 19 -19.97 -12.23 3.55
CA PRO A 19 -20.73 -12.07 2.31
C PRO A 19 -21.99 -11.18 2.47
N VAL A 20 -22.48 -10.99 3.69
CA VAL A 20 -23.70 -10.22 3.96
C VAL A 20 -23.40 -8.82 4.49
N THR A 21 -22.40 -8.68 5.35
CA THR A 21 -22.08 -7.43 6.05
C THR A 21 -20.68 -6.90 5.76
N GLY A 22 -19.91 -7.62 4.94
CA GLY A 22 -18.55 -7.24 4.57
C GLY A 22 -18.50 -6.28 3.39
N ILE A 23 -17.30 -5.98 2.97
CA ILE A 23 -17.02 -4.91 1.99
C ILE A 23 -17.65 -5.16 0.61
N CYS A 24 -17.80 -6.40 0.21
CA CYS A 24 -18.44 -6.75 -1.07
C CYS A 24 -19.97 -6.56 -1.08
N SER A 25 -20.60 -6.41 0.08
CA SER A 25 -22.05 -6.17 0.18
C SER A 25 -22.46 -4.75 -0.23
N GLY A 26 -21.49 -3.82 -0.38
CA GLY A 26 -21.74 -2.41 -0.64
C GLY A 26 -22.15 -1.60 0.60
N ILE A 27 -22.25 -2.23 1.77
CA ILE A 27 -22.51 -1.53 3.03
C ILE A 27 -21.19 -1.04 3.65
N LYS A 28 -21.30 0.01 4.46
CA LYS A 28 -20.15 0.51 5.21
C LYS A 28 -19.78 -0.47 6.32
N VAL A 29 -18.53 -0.92 6.31
CA VAL A 29 -17.99 -1.85 7.31
C VAL A 29 -17.39 -1.06 8.45
N ASP A 30 -17.70 -1.46 9.68
CA ASP A 30 -17.19 -0.82 10.91
C ASP A 30 -15.75 -1.31 11.19
N LEU A 31 -14.81 -0.85 10.37
CA LEU A 31 -13.37 -1.05 10.48
C LEU A 31 -12.66 0.27 10.17
N GLU A 32 -11.75 0.68 11.03
CA GLU A 32 -10.90 1.85 10.82
C GLU A 32 -9.57 1.44 10.15
N PRO A 33 -9.39 1.72 8.85
CA PRO A 33 -8.17 1.36 8.15
C PRO A 33 -7.12 2.47 8.21
N VAL A 34 -5.85 2.07 8.19
CA VAL A 34 -4.74 2.88 7.70
C VAL A 34 -4.30 2.31 6.34
N LEU A 35 -4.24 3.15 5.32
CA LEU A 35 -3.64 2.79 4.03
C LEU A 35 -2.20 3.30 4.04
N LEU A 36 -1.21 2.41 3.92
CA LEU A 36 0.17 2.81 3.62
C LEU A 36 0.44 2.54 2.15
N VAL A 37 0.59 3.61 1.38
CA VAL A 37 0.89 3.54 -0.06
C VAL A 37 2.20 4.23 -0.39
N ALA A 38 2.85 3.81 -1.47
CA ALA A 38 4.17 4.34 -1.84
C ALA A 38 4.10 5.78 -2.32
N HIS A 39 3.18 6.07 -3.24
CA HIS A 39 3.09 7.38 -3.91
C HIS A 39 1.67 7.94 -3.88
N PRO A 40 1.53 9.27 -3.96
CA PRO A 40 0.24 9.90 -4.24
C PRO A 40 -0.32 9.42 -5.59
N ASP A 41 -1.37 8.65 -5.59
CA ASP A 41 -2.21 8.02 -6.62
C ASP A 41 -2.45 6.52 -6.40
N ASP A 42 -1.56 5.82 -5.72
CA ASP A 42 -1.66 4.38 -5.46
C ASP A 42 -2.93 4.02 -4.68
N GLU A 43 -3.33 4.84 -3.69
CA GLU A 43 -4.55 4.65 -2.91
C GLU A 43 -5.81 4.74 -3.78
N THR A 44 -5.75 5.58 -4.80
CA THR A 44 -6.85 5.72 -5.77
C THR A 44 -6.87 4.53 -6.74
N ILE A 45 -5.70 4.06 -7.18
CA ILE A 45 -5.57 2.90 -8.06
C ILE A 45 -6.14 1.65 -7.37
N GLY A 46 -5.68 1.35 -6.16
CA GLY A 46 -5.91 0.07 -5.49
C GLY A 46 -7.11 0.01 -4.55
N ALA A 47 -7.58 1.16 -4.00
CA ALA A 47 -8.49 1.14 -2.86
C ALA A 47 -9.53 2.28 -2.80
N SER A 48 -9.81 2.98 -3.89
CA SER A 48 -10.72 4.14 -3.89
C SER A 48 -12.16 3.80 -3.44
N GLY A 49 -12.71 2.69 -3.93
CA GLY A 49 -14.01 2.18 -3.54
C GLY A 49 -13.99 1.56 -2.15
N CYS A 50 -12.91 0.83 -1.83
CA CYS A 50 -12.67 0.27 -0.52
C CYS A 50 -12.69 1.36 0.57
N MET A 51 -11.96 2.47 0.38
CA MET A 51 -11.97 3.60 1.31
C MET A 51 -13.38 4.14 1.59
N GLY A 52 -14.22 4.24 0.56
CA GLY A 52 -15.59 4.72 0.70
C GLY A 52 -16.50 3.80 1.54
N ARG A 53 -16.16 2.53 1.63
CA ARG A 53 -16.90 1.50 2.37
C ARG A 53 -16.36 1.22 3.78
N LEU A 54 -15.28 1.86 4.19
CA LEU A 54 -14.65 1.72 5.50
C LEU A 54 -14.86 2.97 6.37
N GLN A 55 -14.71 2.83 7.70
CA GLN A 55 -14.85 3.93 8.65
C GLN A 55 -13.57 4.77 8.66
N ASN A 56 -13.71 6.08 8.59
CA ASN A 56 -12.64 7.05 8.87
C ASN A 56 -11.24 6.65 8.33
N PRO A 57 -11.07 6.33 7.03
CA PRO A 57 -9.78 5.90 6.51
C PRO A 57 -8.71 6.97 6.72
N THR A 58 -7.52 6.53 7.13
CA THR A 58 -6.32 7.37 7.18
C THR A 58 -5.39 6.93 6.06
N VAL A 59 -4.96 7.85 5.21
CA VAL A 59 -4.05 7.57 4.09
C VAL A 59 -2.67 8.12 4.42
N VAL A 60 -1.67 7.26 4.32
CA VAL A 60 -0.28 7.55 4.62
C VAL A 60 0.55 7.29 3.38
N PHE A 61 1.23 8.31 2.89
CA PHE A 61 2.14 8.21 1.77
C PHE A 61 3.57 7.96 2.29
N LEU A 62 4.19 6.89 1.80
CA LEU A 62 5.56 6.53 2.16
C LEU A 62 6.53 7.58 1.67
N THR A 63 6.35 8.01 0.40
CA THR A 63 7.19 9.01 -0.27
C THR A 63 6.39 10.23 -0.70
N ASP A 64 7.10 11.25 -1.15
CA ASP A 64 6.48 12.48 -1.68
C ASP A 64 6.14 12.41 -3.18
N GLY A 65 6.33 11.25 -3.83
CA GLY A 65 6.09 11.05 -5.26
C GLY A 65 6.92 11.94 -6.18
N ALA A 66 8.09 12.40 -5.70
CA ALA A 66 8.97 13.31 -6.43
C ALA A 66 10.40 12.76 -6.52
N PRO A 67 10.75 11.98 -7.54
CA PRO A 67 12.08 11.41 -7.69
C PRO A 67 13.16 12.49 -7.84
N ARG A 68 14.39 12.19 -7.42
CA ARG A 68 15.51 13.15 -7.56
C ARG A 68 15.86 13.37 -9.03
N ASP A 69 15.83 12.30 -9.83
CA ASP A 69 16.04 12.40 -11.28
C ASP A 69 14.90 13.18 -11.94
N PRO A 70 15.17 14.34 -12.52
CA PRO A 70 14.14 15.13 -13.22
C PRO A 70 13.58 14.41 -14.47
N GLY A 71 14.32 13.46 -15.05
CA GLY A 71 13.87 12.66 -16.20
C GLY A 71 12.73 11.72 -15.86
N LEU A 72 12.53 11.41 -14.58
CA LEU A 72 11.44 10.56 -14.09
C LEU A 72 10.21 11.36 -13.65
N ARG A 73 10.28 12.69 -13.66
CA ARG A 73 9.14 13.54 -13.32
C ARG A 73 8.28 13.82 -14.55
N SER A 74 7.01 14.06 -14.31
CA SER A 74 6.12 14.47 -15.40
C SER A 74 6.62 15.75 -16.10
N PRO A 75 6.66 15.79 -17.43
CA PRO A 75 7.02 16.99 -18.18
C PRO A 75 6.05 18.15 -17.96
N ARG A 76 4.86 17.90 -17.41
CA ARG A 76 3.89 18.96 -17.04
C ARG A 76 4.32 19.72 -15.79
N ALA A 77 5.22 19.19 -14.99
CA ALA A 77 5.71 19.82 -13.77
C ALA A 77 7.10 20.41 -14.00
N THR A 78 7.15 21.67 -14.38
CA THR A 78 8.41 22.43 -14.53
C THR A 78 8.89 22.94 -13.17
N GLY A 79 10.20 22.99 -12.96
CA GLY A 79 10.82 23.62 -11.79
C GLY A 79 11.55 22.65 -10.85
N SER A 80 11.72 23.07 -9.59
CA SER A 80 12.48 22.30 -8.61
C SER A 80 11.72 21.04 -8.16
N ARG A 81 12.49 20.04 -7.63
CA ARG A 81 11.93 18.85 -6.99
C ARG A 81 10.89 19.21 -5.91
N ALA A 82 11.24 20.19 -5.06
CA ALA A 82 10.32 20.64 -4.00
C ALA A 82 8.99 21.21 -4.51
N ARG A 83 9.00 21.84 -5.70
CA ARG A 83 7.76 22.27 -6.35
C ARG A 83 6.97 21.10 -6.87
N TYR A 84 7.63 20.09 -7.42
CA TYR A 84 6.97 18.88 -7.90
C TYR A 84 6.37 18.07 -6.73
N ALA A 85 7.11 17.91 -5.62
CA ALA A 85 6.58 17.28 -4.41
C ALA A 85 5.32 17.98 -3.87
N ARG A 86 5.31 19.34 -3.86
CA ARG A 86 4.10 20.08 -3.48
C ARG A 86 2.94 19.83 -4.44
N LEU A 87 3.20 19.78 -5.74
CA LEU A 87 2.14 19.46 -6.72
C LEU A 87 1.54 18.07 -6.42
N ARG A 88 2.38 17.04 -6.22
CA ARG A 88 1.94 15.69 -5.87
C ARG A 88 1.11 15.66 -4.58
N HIS A 89 1.53 16.41 -3.57
CA HIS A 89 0.79 16.58 -2.32
C HIS A 89 -0.58 17.22 -2.56
N ASP A 90 -0.66 18.31 -3.33
CA ASP A 90 -1.91 19.04 -3.58
C ASP A 90 -2.87 18.18 -4.43
N GLU A 91 -2.36 17.40 -5.39
CA GLU A 91 -3.12 16.43 -6.17
C GLU A 91 -3.73 15.34 -5.27
N ALA A 92 -2.96 14.79 -4.31
CA ALA A 92 -3.44 13.80 -3.36
C ALA A 92 -4.57 14.35 -2.47
N ILE A 93 -4.41 15.56 -1.94
CA ILE A 93 -5.46 16.22 -1.16
C ILE A 93 -6.73 16.40 -1.97
N ALA A 94 -6.60 16.86 -3.23
CA ALA A 94 -7.75 17.07 -4.11
C ALA A 94 -8.47 15.74 -4.46
N ALA A 95 -7.72 14.68 -4.76
CA ALA A 95 -8.26 13.36 -5.04
C ALA A 95 -8.97 12.76 -3.81
N LEU A 96 -8.31 12.77 -2.66
CA LEU A 96 -8.83 12.18 -1.43
C LEU A 96 -10.03 12.94 -0.85
N ALA A 97 -10.14 14.25 -1.12
CA ALA A 97 -11.34 15.02 -0.77
C ALA A 97 -12.60 14.50 -1.49
N LEU A 98 -12.48 14.00 -2.73
CA LEU A 98 -13.57 13.35 -3.48
C LEU A 98 -14.03 12.03 -2.83
N ALA A 99 -13.12 11.33 -2.13
CA ALA A 99 -13.44 10.16 -1.33
C ALA A 99 -13.94 10.48 0.08
N GLY A 100 -14.03 11.77 0.44
CA GLY A 100 -14.46 12.22 1.77
C GLY A 100 -13.38 12.08 2.85
N VAL A 101 -12.11 11.86 2.48
CA VAL A 101 -11.00 11.81 3.42
C VAL A 101 -10.61 13.24 3.79
N THR A 102 -10.64 13.55 5.07
CA THR A 102 -10.30 14.89 5.58
C THR A 102 -8.78 15.07 5.66
N THR A 103 -8.30 16.30 5.49
CA THR A 103 -6.86 16.60 5.39
C THR A 103 -6.04 16.15 6.59
N HIS A 104 -6.60 16.13 7.80
CA HIS A 104 -5.89 15.64 9.00
C HIS A 104 -5.69 14.10 9.01
N ARG A 105 -6.33 13.38 8.09
CA ARG A 105 -6.15 11.94 7.86
C ARG A 105 -5.30 11.63 6.62
N ILE A 106 -4.64 12.64 6.05
CA ILE A 106 -3.72 12.51 4.93
C ILE A 106 -2.32 12.85 5.44
N LEU A 107 -1.44 11.85 5.49
CA LEU A 107 -0.13 11.96 6.14
C LEU A 107 0.98 11.55 5.16
N PHE A 108 2.16 12.11 5.35
CA PHE A 108 3.35 11.80 4.55
C PHE A 108 4.50 11.42 5.49
N LEU A 109 5.13 10.26 5.27
CA LEU A 109 6.27 9.83 6.07
C LEU A 109 7.57 10.51 5.68
N GLY A 110 7.62 11.14 4.51
CA GLY A 110 8.73 11.98 4.08
C GLY A 110 9.85 11.24 3.36
N GLY A 111 9.63 10.01 2.90
CA GLY A 111 10.54 9.32 1.99
C GLY A 111 10.61 10.03 0.63
N VAL A 112 11.69 9.80 -0.08
CA VAL A 112 11.90 10.28 -1.46
C VAL A 112 11.51 9.18 -2.43
N ASP A 113 10.72 9.53 -3.46
CA ASP A 113 10.33 8.61 -4.52
C ASP A 113 11.55 7.91 -5.14
N GLN A 114 11.47 6.59 -5.29
CA GLN A 114 12.52 5.62 -5.69
C GLN A 114 13.65 5.38 -4.67
N GLU A 115 13.59 6.00 -3.49
CA GLU A 115 14.64 5.88 -2.49
C GLU A 115 14.17 5.30 -1.15
N ALA A 116 12.89 4.88 -1.02
CA ALA A 116 12.31 4.45 0.25
C ALA A 116 13.09 3.31 0.92
N ILE A 117 13.64 2.37 0.14
CA ILE A 117 14.45 1.26 0.69
C ILE A 117 15.71 1.74 1.42
N HIS A 118 16.29 2.89 1.04
CA HIS A 118 17.48 3.46 1.68
C HIS A 118 17.15 4.14 3.03
N GLU A 119 15.90 4.48 3.26
CA GLU A 119 15.41 5.14 4.47
C GLU A 119 14.50 4.22 5.30
N ILE A 120 14.56 2.89 5.06
CA ILE A 120 13.62 1.89 5.58
C ILE A 120 13.49 1.92 7.12
N ALA A 121 14.60 2.08 7.85
CA ALA A 121 14.61 2.16 9.31
C ALA A 121 13.77 3.33 9.81
N LEU A 122 14.06 4.54 9.30
CA LEU A 122 13.35 5.77 9.68
C LEU A 122 11.87 5.72 9.30
N LEU A 123 11.55 5.19 8.12
CA LEU A 123 10.17 5.09 7.65
C LEU A 123 9.37 4.08 8.48
N ALA A 124 9.97 2.95 8.86
CA ALA A 124 9.35 1.96 9.72
C ALA A 124 9.11 2.50 11.14
N GLU A 125 10.07 3.22 11.73
CA GLU A 125 9.90 3.87 13.03
C GLU A 125 8.77 4.90 13.03
N ARG A 126 8.71 5.76 12.01
CA ARG A 126 7.65 6.75 11.86
C ARG A 126 6.29 6.08 11.72
N PHE A 127 6.21 5.03 10.90
CA PHE A 127 4.96 4.31 10.70
C PHE A 127 4.53 3.53 11.93
N ALA A 128 5.43 2.85 12.64
CA ALA A 128 5.14 2.18 13.92
C ALA A 128 4.63 3.16 14.97
N SER A 129 5.24 4.35 15.06
CA SER A 129 4.80 5.42 15.97
C SER A 129 3.39 5.89 15.64
N LEU A 130 3.07 6.03 14.35
CA LEU A 130 1.74 6.40 13.87
C LEU A 130 0.71 5.32 14.18
N LEU A 131 1.01 4.05 13.91
CA LEU A 131 0.13 2.91 14.23
C LEU A 131 -0.14 2.81 15.73
N ALA A 132 0.87 3.06 16.58
CA ALA A 132 0.71 3.08 18.03
C ALA A 132 -0.25 4.18 18.51
N GLN A 133 -0.36 5.29 17.78
CA GLN A 133 -1.28 6.40 18.10
C GLN A 133 -2.69 6.16 17.58
N ILE A 134 -2.81 5.67 16.33
CA ILE A 134 -4.12 5.48 15.67
C ILE A 134 -4.79 4.20 16.16
N GLN A 135 -4.02 3.12 16.37
CA GLN A 135 -4.50 1.77 16.71
C GLN A 135 -5.57 1.26 15.72
N PRO A 136 -5.28 1.23 14.40
CA PRO A 136 -6.26 0.82 13.40
C PRO A 136 -6.59 -0.67 13.51
N ASP A 137 -7.78 -1.06 13.02
CA ASP A 137 -8.15 -2.49 12.89
C ASP A 137 -7.31 -3.19 11.81
N ILE A 138 -7.08 -2.51 10.69
CA ILE A 138 -6.36 -3.04 9.51
C ILE A 138 -5.38 -2.02 8.94
N VAL A 139 -4.32 -2.54 8.36
CA VAL A 139 -3.46 -1.79 7.42
C VAL A 139 -3.66 -2.37 6.03
N ILE A 140 -3.92 -1.52 5.04
CA ILE A 140 -3.95 -1.89 3.62
C ILE A 140 -2.68 -1.33 2.98
N THR A 141 -1.93 -2.15 2.25
CA THR A 141 -0.67 -1.75 1.61
C THR A 141 -0.44 -2.48 0.29
N HIS A 142 0.71 -2.23 -0.33
CA HIS A 142 1.13 -2.94 -1.54
C HIS A 142 1.52 -4.38 -1.25
N SER A 143 1.37 -5.24 -2.27
CA SER A 143 1.98 -6.57 -2.31
C SER A 143 3.47 -6.48 -2.67
N TYR A 144 4.27 -7.43 -2.18
CA TYR A 144 5.68 -7.59 -2.58
C TYR A 144 5.75 -8.36 -3.90
N GLU A 145 5.69 -7.65 -5.03
CA GLU A 145 5.55 -8.25 -6.37
C GLU A 145 6.53 -7.67 -7.42
N GLY A 146 7.47 -6.81 -7.03
CA GLY A 146 8.49 -6.27 -7.94
C GLY A 146 7.95 -5.33 -9.02
N GLY A 147 6.82 -4.67 -8.76
CA GLY A 147 6.26 -3.65 -9.65
C GLY A 147 7.02 -2.33 -9.57
N HIS A 148 7.24 -1.84 -8.35
CA HIS A 148 7.99 -0.64 -8.04
C HIS A 148 8.85 -0.87 -6.78
N PRO A 149 10.10 -0.37 -6.70
CA PRO A 149 10.94 -0.58 -5.52
C PRO A 149 10.32 0.01 -4.24
N ASP A 150 9.56 1.11 -4.33
CA ASP A 150 8.90 1.72 -3.18
C ASP A 150 7.60 0.99 -2.79
N HIS A 151 6.93 0.29 -3.73
CA HIS A 151 5.82 -0.61 -3.38
C HIS A 151 6.33 -1.76 -2.52
N ASP A 152 7.43 -2.38 -2.95
CA ASP A 152 8.11 -3.44 -2.20
C ASP A 152 8.60 -2.91 -0.83
N ALA A 153 9.09 -1.66 -0.77
CA ALA A 153 9.48 -1.01 0.48
C ALA A 153 8.29 -0.71 1.40
N ALA A 154 7.12 -0.36 0.86
CA ALA A 154 5.91 -0.16 1.67
C ALA A 154 5.49 -1.46 2.37
N ALA A 155 5.51 -2.59 1.66
CA ALA A 155 5.24 -3.90 2.26
C ALA A 155 6.24 -4.23 3.38
N LEU A 156 7.55 -3.97 3.17
CA LEU A 156 8.58 -4.17 4.19
C LEU A 156 8.39 -3.24 5.40
N VAL A 157 8.08 -1.95 5.19
CA VAL A 157 7.80 -0.99 6.27
C VAL A 157 6.67 -1.49 7.15
N VAL A 158 5.56 -1.96 6.57
CA VAL A 158 4.43 -2.49 7.35
C VAL A 158 4.84 -3.72 8.16
N ALA A 159 5.55 -4.66 7.55
CA ALA A 159 5.99 -5.88 8.22
C ALA A 159 6.91 -5.57 9.41
N VAL A 160 7.87 -4.66 9.24
CA VAL A 160 8.80 -4.25 10.30
C VAL A 160 8.08 -3.46 11.38
N SER A 161 7.20 -2.52 11.02
CA SER A 161 6.43 -1.73 11.99
C SER A 161 5.57 -2.61 12.89
N ASN A 162 4.93 -3.64 12.34
CA ASN A 162 4.18 -4.62 13.13
C ASN A 162 5.09 -5.41 14.08
N ARG A 163 6.31 -5.81 13.63
CA ARG A 163 7.29 -6.45 14.53
C ARG A 163 7.73 -5.50 15.66
N MET A 164 7.94 -4.21 15.36
CA MET A 164 8.28 -3.19 16.39
C MET A 164 7.17 -3.05 17.42
N LEU A 165 5.90 -2.97 17.00
CA LEU A 165 4.76 -2.92 17.91
C LEU A 165 4.66 -4.17 18.77
N ALA A 166 4.80 -5.36 18.17
CA ALA A 166 4.76 -6.63 18.89
C ALA A 166 5.87 -6.74 19.94
N ARG A 167 7.11 -6.32 19.63
CA ARG A 167 8.22 -6.24 20.59
C ARG A 167 7.92 -5.31 21.77
N GLN A 168 7.12 -4.25 21.53
CA GLN A 168 6.67 -3.31 22.58
C GLN A 168 5.41 -3.80 23.31
N GLY A 169 4.89 -4.99 23.01
CA GLY A 169 3.63 -5.50 23.59
C GLY A 169 2.39 -4.69 23.21
N LYS A 170 2.46 -3.94 22.10
CA LYS A 170 1.34 -3.15 21.59
C LYS A 170 0.49 -3.95 20.60
N PRO A 171 -0.80 -3.63 20.46
CA PRO A 171 -1.66 -4.22 19.43
C PRO A 171 -1.07 -4.03 18.04
N THR A 172 -1.16 -5.05 17.19
CA THR A 172 -0.77 -5.02 15.80
C THR A 172 -2.01 -5.14 14.92
N PRO A 173 -2.21 -4.27 13.92
CA PRO A 173 -3.32 -4.41 12.98
C PRO A 173 -3.15 -5.65 12.10
N GLU A 174 -4.27 -6.18 11.60
CA GLU A 174 -4.22 -7.15 10.50
C GLU A 174 -3.75 -6.45 9.22
N VAL A 175 -2.92 -7.12 8.42
CA VAL A 175 -2.35 -6.53 7.19
C VAL A 175 -3.02 -7.14 5.98
N LEU A 176 -3.53 -6.28 5.13
CA LEU A 176 -4.11 -6.62 3.83
C LEU A 176 -3.27 -6.01 2.71
N GLU A 177 -3.24 -6.70 1.59
CA GLU A 177 -2.64 -6.20 0.36
C GLU A 177 -3.72 -5.76 -0.60
N MET A 178 -3.42 -4.70 -1.36
CA MET A 178 -4.17 -4.28 -2.53
C MET A 178 -3.38 -4.51 -3.81
N THR A 179 -4.06 -4.71 -4.93
CA THR A 179 -3.41 -4.85 -6.23
C THR A 179 -2.86 -3.51 -6.72
N SER A 180 -1.71 -3.59 -7.39
CA SER A 180 -1.10 -2.47 -8.12
C SER A 180 -0.69 -2.94 -9.52
N TYR A 181 0.58 -3.21 -9.76
CA TYR A 181 1.11 -3.73 -11.02
C TYR A 181 2.39 -4.53 -10.80
N HIS A 182 2.64 -5.48 -11.70
CA HIS A 182 3.84 -6.32 -11.71
C HIS A 182 4.17 -6.80 -13.13
N LEU A 183 5.32 -7.47 -13.29
CA LEU A 183 5.68 -8.14 -14.53
C LEU A 183 5.17 -9.59 -14.53
N ARG A 184 4.39 -9.96 -15.55
CA ARG A 184 3.99 -11.36 -15.79
C ARG A 184 4.07 -11.65 -17.29
N ASP A 185 4.76 -12.72 -17.68
CA ASP A 185 4.95 -13.12 -19.07
C ASP A 185 5.50 -11.97 -19.98
N GLY A 186 6.44 -11.20 -19.46
CA GLY A 186 7.06 -10.07 -20.16
C GLY A 186 6.17 -8.84 -20.34
N LYS A 187 5.01 -8.78 -19.69
CA LYS A 187 4.06 -7.69 -19.77
C LYS A 187 3.76 -7.08 -18.39
N CYS A 188 3.50 -5.78 -18.37
CA CYS A 188 2.95 -5.13 -17.18
C CYS A 188 1.49 -5.57 -17.01
N VAL A 189 1.19 -6.19 -15.89
CA VAL A 189 -0.17 -6.57 -15.48
C VAL A 189 -0.60 -5.63 -14.36
N THR A 190 -1.82 -5.12 -14.42
CA THR A 190 -2.41 -4.20 -13.43
C THR A 190 -3.70 -4.79 -12.87
N GLY A 191 -3.99 -4.49 -11.60
CA GLY A 191 -5.27 -4.86 -10.96
C GLY A 191 -5.44 -6.36 -10.68
N GLU A 192 -4.39 -7.15 -10.81
CA GLU A 192 -4.34 -8.57 -10.43
C GLU A 192 -3.15 -8.79 -9.52
N PHE A 193 -3.26 -9.78 -8.62
CA PHE A 193 -2.10 -10.27 -7.86
C PHE A 193 -1.31 -11.28 -8.67
N LEU A 194 -0.02 -11.42 -8.36
CA LEU A 194 0.75 -12.57 -8.80
C LEU A 194 0.15 -13.85 -8.22
N PRO A 195 0.10 -14.95 -9.01
CA PRO A 195 -0.33 -16.26 -8.50
C PRO A 195 0.53 -16.69 -7.30
N ARG A 196 -0.13 -17.26 -6.28
CA ARG A 196 0.55 -17.72 -5.04
C ARG A 196 1.29 -19.04 -5.18
N ASP A 197 1.42 -19.62 -6.38
CA ASP A 197 2.08 -20.91 -6.64
C ASP A 197 3.55 -20.94 -6.22
N TRP A 198 4.07 -19.84 -5.74
CA TRP A 198 5.44 -19.69 -5.22
C TRP A 198 5.53 -19.86 -3.70
N GLY A 199 4.60 -20.66 -3.13
CA GLY A 199 4.70 -21.17 -1.75
C GLY A 199 4.06 -20.29 -0.68
N GLN A 200 3.25 -19.30 -1.03
CA GLN A 200 2.71 -18.37 -0.04
C GLN A 200 1.17 -18.24 -0.11
N GLY A 201 0.48 -19.06 0.66
CA GLY A 201 -0.94 -18.94 0.95
C GLY A 201 -1.92 -19.57 -0.04
N SER A 202 -3.20 -19.70 0.33
CA SER A 202 -4.25 -20.26 -0.50
C SER A 202 -4.84 -19.20 -1.45
N ALA A 203 -5.23 -19.60 -2.66
CA ALA A 203 -5.90 -18.74 -3.63
C ALA A 203 -7.33 -18.32 -3.19
N GLU A 204 -7.83 -18.91 -2.10
CA GLU A 204 -9.22 -18.78 -1.64
C GLU A 204 -9.50 -17.52 -0.82
N GLU A 205 -8.48 -16.70 -0.55
CA GLU A 205 -8.63 -15.54 0.34
C GLU A 205 -8.60 -14.17 -0.38
N GLU A 206 -8.84 -14.13 -1.68
CA GLU A 206 -8.90 -12.89 -2.45
C GLU A 206 -10.34 -12.36 -2.52
N LEU A 207 -10.53 -11.09 -2.17
CA LEU A 207 -11.79 -10.38 -2.37
C LEU A 207 -11.70 -9.49 -3.61
N ALA A 208 -12.65 -9.67 -4.54
CA ALA A 208 -12.85 -8.79 -5.69
C ALA A 208 -14.03 -7.85 -5.41
N ILE A 209 -13.74 -6.60 -5.10
CA ILE A 209 -14.70 -5.58 -4.73
C ILE A 209 -15.22 -4.91 -6.01
N GLN A 210 -16.46 -5.23 -6.40
CA GLN A 210 -17.12 -4.58 -7.52
C GLN A 210 -17.52 -3.17 -7.13
N LEU A 211 -17.12 -2.20 -7.97
CA LEU A 211 -17.47 -0.78 -7.77
C LEU A 211 -18.86 -0.50 -8.37
N SER A 212 -19.71 0.20 -7.60
CA SER A 212 -20.96 0.71 -8.13
C SER A 212 -20.70 1.75 -9.23
N PRO A 213 -21.68 2.09 -10.08
CA PRO A 213 -21.51 3.15 -11.08
C PRO A 213 -21.06 4.48 -10.46
N GLU A 214 -21.55 4.85 -9.28
CA GLU A 214 -21.18 6.07 -8.58
C GLU A 214 -19.74 6.01 -8.06
N GLU A 215 -19.30 4.84 -7.58
CA GLU A 215 -17.91 4.62 -7.15
C GLU A 215 -16.94 4.65 -8.34
N GLN A 216 -17.34 4.11 -9.50
CA GLN A 216 -16.56 4.18 -10.73
C GLN A 216 -16.36 5.63 -11.18
N VAL A 217 -17.43 6.42 -11.23
CA VAL A 217 -17.36 7.86 -11.58
C VAL A 217 -16.46 8.60 -10.57
N ARG A 218 -16.60 8.34 -9.27
CA ARG A 218 -15.74 8.94 -8.26
C ARG A 218 -14.28 8.56 -8.46
N LYS A 219 -13.96 7.29 -8.72
CA LYS A 219 -12.59 6.83 -9.01
C LYS A 219 -12.01 7.53 -10.24
N GLU A 220 -12.77 7.69 -11.30
CA GLU A 220 -12.37 8.45 -12.49
C GLU A 220 -12.05 9.91 -12.16
N GLN A 221 -12.88 10.56 -11.33
CA GLN A 221 -12.64 11.93 -10.87
C GLN A 221 -11.38 12.02 -10.01
N MET A 222 -11.16 11.07 -9.09
CA MET A 222 -9.96 11.00 -8.27
C MET A 222 -8.70 10.82 -9.13
N LEU A 223 -8.70 9.88 -10.08
CA LEU A 223 -7.58 9.68 -11.02
C LEU A 223 -7.32 10.94 -11.87
N SER A 224 -8.38 11.66 -12.24
CA SER A 224 -8.27 12.91 -13.01
C SER A 224 -7.64 14.06 -12.23
N ALA A 225 -7.72 14.04 -10.89
CA ALA A 225 -7.08 15.03 -10.02
C ALA A 225 -5.54 14.93 -10.05
N TYR A 226 -4.98 13.76 -10.35
CA TYR A 226 -3.54 13.54 -10.50
C TYR A 226 -3.03 13.98 -11.88
N ILE A 227 -3.09 15.27 -12.17
CA ILE A 227 -2.75 15.85 -13.49
C ILE A 227 -1.33 15.51 -13.91
N SER A 228 -0.39 15.46 -12.96
CA SER A 228 1.00 15.12 -13.21
C SER A 228 1.20 13.65 -13.61
N GLN A 229 0.25 12.76 -13.32
CA GLN A 229 0.38 11.32 -13.49
C GLN A 229 -0.47 10.74 -14.63
N GLN A 230 -1.17 11.54 -15.39
CA GLN A 230 -2.13 11.08 -16.42
C GLN A 230 -1.55 10.05 -17.41
N VAL A 231 -0.26 10.17 -17.77
CA VAL A 231 0.41 9.22 -18.67
C VAL A 231 0.59 7.86 -18.02
N VAL A 232 0.95 7.83 -16.73
CA VAL A 232 1.11 6.61 -15.95
C VAL A 232 -0.24 5.98 -15.66
N LEU A 233 -1.21 6.79 -15.24
CA LEU A 233 -2.54 6.36 -14.83
C LEU A 233 -3.39 5.81 -15.99
N ALA A 234 -3.13 6.20 -17.23
CA ALA A 234 -3.87 5.75 -18.41
C ALA A 234 -3.83 4.21 -18.61
N ARG A 235 -2.92 3.49 -17.95
CA ARG A 235 -2.83 2.02 -18.02
C ARG A 235 -3.73 1.28 -17.02
N PHE A 236 -4.27 1.99 -16.03
CA PHE A 236 -5.09 1.38 -15.00
C PHE A 236 -6.57 1.44 -15.36
N SER A 237 -7.25 0.31 -15.22
CA SER A 237 -8.69 0.22 -15.43
C SER A 237 -9.45 0.71 -14.21
N ILE A 238 -10.71 1.10 -14.41
CA ILE A 238 -11.64 1.41 -13.32
C ILE A 238 -12.23 0.13 -12.68
N GLY A 239 -11.84 -1.04 -13.18
CA GLY A 239 -12.37 -2.35 -12.79
C GLY A 239 -12.36 -2.65 -11.28
N PRO A 240 -12.67 -3.89 -10.89
CA PRO A 240 -12.78 -4.26 -9.49
C PRO A 240 -11.47 -4.04 -8.74
N GLU A 241 -11.58 -3.57 -7.50
CA GLU A 241 -10.46 -3.52 -6.58
C GLU A 241 -10.30 -4.89 -5.90
N ARG A 242 -9.08 -5.27 -5.57
CA ARG A 242 -8.81 -6.57 -4.98
C ARG A 242 -8.00 -6.43 -3.71
N LEU A 243 -8.42 -7.16 -2.69
CA LEU A 243 -7.73 -7.25 -1.40
C LEU A 243 -7.51 -8.72 -1.05
N ARG A 244 -6.41 -8.98 -0.33
CA ARG A 244 -6.14 -10.27 0.30
C ARG A 244 -5.34 -10.08 1.59
N PRO A 245 -5.36 -11.03 2.54
CA PRO A 245 -4.42 -11.02 3.66
C PRO A 245 -2.97 -11.06 3.16
N ALA A 246 -2.12 -10.22 3.76
CA ALA A 246 -0.70 -10.22 3.44
C ALA A 246 -0.04 -11.52 3.94
N PRO A 247 0.70 -12.25 3.09
CA PRO A 247 1.47 -13.39 3.55
C PRO A 247 2.70 -12.96 4.36
N ALA A 248 3.31 -13.92 5.05
CA ALA A 248 4.63 -13.69 5.66
C ALA A 248 5.70 -13.72 4.57
N TYR A 249 6.09 -12.57 4.07
CA TYR A 249 7.14 -12.45 3.05
C TYR A 249 8.54 -12.67 3.62
N ASP A 250 9.37 -13.35 2.83
CA ASP A 250 10.83 -13.28 2.93
C ASP A 250 11.34 -12.21 1.97
N PHE A 251 11.58 -11.01 2.49
CA PHE A 251 12.06 -9.88 1.71
C PHE A 251 13.53 -10.01 1.26
N THR A 252 14.22 -11.06 1.64
CA THR A 252 15.57 -11.40 1.14
C THR A 252 15.53 -12.28 -0.10
N SER A 253 14.36 -12.87 -0.39
CA SER A 253 14.08 -13.67 -1.58
C SER A 253 13.36 -12.85 -2.66
N ALA A 254 13.52 -13.26 -3.93
CA ALA A 254 12.85 -12.58 -5.03
C ALA A 254 11.31 -12.74 -4.94
N PRO A 255 10.51 -11.65 -5.11
CA PRO A 255 9.06 -11.74 -5.04
C PRO A 255 8.46 -12.65 -6.11
N PRO A 256 8.71 -12.43 -7.44
CA PRO A 256 8.63 -13.42 -8.50
C PRO A 256 10.02 -13.89 -8.90
N PRO A 257 10.17 -15.13 -9.38
CA PRO A 257 11.40 -15.52 -10.06
C PRO A 257 11.54 -14.77 -11.39
N GLY A 258 12.76 -14.32 -11.69
CA GLY A 258 13.09 -13.66 -12.95
C GLY A 258 13.14 -12.13 -12.85
N LYS A 259 12.95 -11.47 -13.98
CA LYS A 259 13.07 -10.02 -14.10
C LYS A 259 11.88 -9.31 -13.48
N LEU A 260 12.13 -8.25 -12.70
CA LEU A 260 11.10 -7.42 -12.11
C LEU A 260 10.65 -6.31 -13.08
N TRP A 261 9.44 -5.75 -12.85
CA TRP A 261 8.92 -4.73 -13.75
C TRP A 261 9.81 -3.48 -13.77
N TYR A 262 10.23 -2.97 -12.62
CA TYR A 262 11.08 -1.79 -12.55
C TYR A 262 12.46 -1.97 -13.21
N GLU A 263 12.99 -3.20 -13.27
CA GLU A 263 14.21 -3.50 -14.04
C GLU A 263 14.00 -3.38 -15.56
N SER A 264 12.73 -3.50 -16.02
CA SER A 264 12.37 -3.30 -17.41
C SER A 264 12.33 -1.82 -17.81
N LEU A 265 12.29 -0.92 -16.85
CA LEU A 265 12.21 0.53 -17.04
C LEU A 265 13.59 1.21 -17.07
N SER A 266 14.69 0.43 -16.99
CA SER A 266 16.06 0.94 -16.93
C SER A 266 16.30 1.89 -15.74
N TRP A 267 15.57 1.68 -14.64
CA TRP A 267 15.79 2.40 -13.39
C TRP A 267 17.09 1.93 -12.71
N PRO A 268 17.70 2.76 -11.86
CA PRO A 268 18.98 2.41 -11.22
C PRO A 268 18.86 1.27 -10.19
N MET A 269 17.67 1.05 -9.63
CA MET A 269 17.42 -0.03 -8.68
C MET A 269 17.20 -1.36 -9.40
N THR A 270 17.90 -2.41 -8.93
CA THR A 270 17.66 -3.79 -9.33
C THR A 270 17.08 -4.58 -8.17
N GLY A 271 16.38 -5.68 -8.45
CA GLY A 271 15.84 -6.55 -7.42
C GLY A 271 16.92 -7.15 -6.53
N GLU A 272 18.09 -7.47 -7.08
CA GLU A 272 19.25 -7.94 -6.30
C GLU A 272 19.70 -6.87 -5.31
N ARG A 273 19.93 -5.64 -5.79
CA ARG A 273 20.36 -4.53 -4.93
C ARG A 273 19.33 -4.18 -3.87
N TRP A 274 18.04 -4.21 -4.23
CA TRP A 274 16.97 -3.97 -3.27
C TRP A 274 17.02 -4.99 -2.13
N ARG A 275 17.15 -6.29 -2.47
CA ARG A 275 17.21 -7.38 -1.48
C ARG A 275 18.47 -7.36 -0.62
N GLU A 276 19.63 -6.96 -1.18
CA GLU A 276 20.84 -6.76 -0.40
C GLU A 276 20.63 -5.71 0.70
N ILE A 277 20.00 -4.58 0.37
CA ILE A 277 19.71 -3.52 1.34
C ILE A 277 18.69 -4.01 2.37
N ALA A 278 17.62 -4.67 1.94
CA ALA A 278 16.62 -5.24 2.83
C ALA A 278 17.24 -6.27 3.79
N ALA A 279 18.09 -7.17 3.29
CA ALA A 279 18.77 -8.18 4.10
C ALA A 279 19.69 -7.55 5.15
N GLY A 280 20.50 -6.56 4.77
CA GLY A 280 21.35 -5.82 5.70
C GLY A 280 20.54 -5.17 6.82
N PHE A 281 19.48 -4.44 6.44
CA PHE A 281 18.60 -3.80 7.41
C PHE A 281 17.92 -4.83 8.35
N LEU A 282 17.40 -5.93 7.80
CA LEU A 282 16.71 -6.97 8.61
C LEU A 282 17.67 -7.66 9.58
N ALA A 283 18.93 -7.91 9.19
CA ALA A 283 19.94 -8.45 10.09
C ALA A 283 20.20 -7.49 11.26
N ASP A 284 20.45 -6.21 10.98
CA ASP A 284 20.66 -5.19 12.01
C ASP A 284 19.43 -5.05 12.95
N PHE A 285 18.24 -5.13 12.39
CA PHE A 285 16.99 -5.06 13.15
C PHE A 285 16.78 -6.25 14.08
N GLU A 286 17.19 -7.48 13.68
CA GLU A 286 17.10 -8.65 14.54
C GLU A 286 18.19 -8.66 15.64
N GLU A 287 19.40 -8.15 15.36
CA GLU A 287 20.49 -8.04 16.32
C GLU A 287 20.24 -6.95 17.39
N ASN A 288 19.47 -5.91 17.06
CA ASN A 288 19.18 -4.77 17.94
C ASN A 288 17.69 -4.68 18.30
N PRO A 289 17.15 -5.61 19.13
CA PRO A 289 15.72 -5.68 19.43
C PRO A 289 15.17 -4.47 20.21
N CYS A 290 16.04 -3.59 20.70
CA CYS A 290 15.70 -2.40 21.49
C CYS A 290 15.87 -1.07 20.71
N ALA A 291 16.24 -1.15 19.44
CA ALA A 291 16.37 0.03 18.57
C ALA A 291 15.01 0.51 18.06
#